data_23fda80296eb6b164097252a34d7adfc
#
_entry.id   23fda80296eb6b164097252a34d7adfc
#
_cell.length_a   1.000
_cell.length_b   1.000
_cell.length_c   1.000
_cell.angle_alpha   90.00
_cell.angle_beta   90.00
_cell.angle_gamma   90.00
#
_symmetry.space_group_name_H-M   'P 1'
#
loop_
_entity.id
_entity.type
_entity.pdbx_description
1 polymer ?
#
loop_
_entity_poly.entity_id
_entity_poly.type
_entity_poly.pdbx_seq_one_letter_code
_entity_poly.pdbx_strand_id
1 'polypeptide(L)'
;SAEYQSQALIDLAKKIKTKIPNLNQIKKIDIFTSHHTHYVIGTGANDPQKMDPNASRETLDHSIMYIFAVALEDGDWHHVKSYTKSRANRKSTIKIWNSITTYEDKKWTKKYHDPNPKMKSFGAKVIVTLNNGKKVTEELDRADAHPYGARPFKRENYINKFLTLTDGILEKSESDRFLKNVQNLKNLKAGQLDKLNIEIKKSKLKKNLKKGIF
;
A
#
# COMPACT_ATOMS: atom_id res chain seq x y z
N SER A 1 5.64 2.44 0.79
CA SER A 1 5.01 1.26 0.20
C SER A 1 3.94 0.72 1.14
N ALA A 2 3.11 -0.14 0.64
CA ALA A 2 2.11 -0.87 1.40
C ALA A 2 2.16 -2.34 0.95
N GLU A 3 1.60 -3.23 1.75
CA GLU A 3 1.44 -4.63 1.40
C GLU A 3 0.85 -4.75 -0.02
N TYR A 4 1.34 -5.72 -0.79
CA TYR A 4 1.08 -5.79 -2.24
C TYR A 4 -0.41 -5.95 -2.57
N GLN A 5 -1.15 -6.74 -1.79
CA GLN A 5 -2.58 -7.00 -2.01
C GLN A 5 -3.45 -5.77 -1.70
N SER A 6 -2.90 -4.77 -1.00
CA SER A 6 -3.59 -3.51 -0.68
C SER A 6 -3.58 -2.50 -1.82
N GLN A 7 -2.78 -2.69 -2.86
CA GLN A 7 -2.56 -1.65 -3.88
C GLN A 7 -3.85 -1.27 -4.63
N ALA A 8 -4.64 -2.27 -5.07
CA ALA A 8 -5.93 -2.00 -5.71
C ALA A 8 -6.92 -1.32 -4.75
N LEU A 9 -6.86 -1.66 -3.46
CA LEU A 9 -7.71 -1.06 -2.43
C LEU A 9 -7.35 0.40 -2.15
N ILE A 10 -6.07 0.79 -2.25
CA ILE A 10 -5.65 2.19 -2.17
C ILE A 10 -6.27 3.00 -3.33
N ASP A 11 -6.23 2.47 -4.55
CA ASP A 11 -6.83 3.13 -5.71
C ASP A 11 -8.38 3.19 -5.60
N LEU A 12 -9.01 2.13 -5.07
CA LEU A 12 -10.45 2.13 -4.76
C LEU A 12 -10.81 3.17 -3.71
N ALA A 13 -10.02 3.30 -2.64
CA ALA A 13 -10.22 4.31 -1.61
C ALA A 13 -10.18 5.73 -2.20
N LYS A 14 -9.21 6.01 -3.08
CA LYS A 14 -9.11 7.29 -3.80
C LYS A 14 -10.36 7.56 -4.66
N LYS A 15 -10.84 6.56 -5.40
CA LYS A 15 -12.07 6.68 -6.21
C LYS A 15 -13.31 6.91 -5.35
N ILE A 16 -13.45 6.19 -4.25
CA ILE A 16 -14.59 6.31 -3.34
C ILE A 16 -14.60 7.68 -2.66
N LYS A 17 -13.42 8.20 -2.27
CA LYS A 17 -13.30 9.53 -1.66
C LYS A 17 -13.94 10.62 -2.52
N THR A 18 -13.78 10.59 -3.83
CA THR A 18 -14.37 11.59 -4.73
C THR A 18 -15.90 11.55 -4.76
N LYS A 19 -16.52 10.44 -4.33
CA LYS A 19 -17.95 10.20 -4.33
C LYS A 19 -18.62 10.44 -2.97
N ILE A 20 -17.82 10.58 -1.90
CA ILE A 20 -18.30 10.78 -0.54
C ILE A 20 -17.70 12.08 0.01
N PRO A 21 -18.40 13.21 -0.11
CA PRO A 21 -17.87 14.52 0.33
C PRO A 21 -17.62 14.60 1.84
N ASN A 22 -18.41 13.89 2.63
CA ASN A 22 -18.32 13.88 4.09
C ASN A 22 -18.16 12.44 4.62
N LEU A 23 -16.93 12.08 4.98
CA LEU A 23 -16.61 10.74 5.50
C LEU A 23 -17.25 10.45 6.87
N ASN A 24 -17.72 11.47 7.61
CA ASN A 24 -18.44 11.26 8.87
C ASN A 24 -19.80 10.57 8.66
N GLN A 25 -20.34 10.59 7.45
CA GLN A 25 -21.58 9.90 7.08
C GLN A 25 -21.40 8.40 6.85
N ILE A 26 -20.17 7.88 6.88
CA ILE A 26 -19.92 6.47 6.71
C ILE A 26 -20.44 5.71 7.94
N LYS A 27 -21.34 4.76 7.68
CA LYS A 27 -21.89 3.83 8.67
C LYS A 27 -21.10 2.51 8.67
N LYS A 28 -20.78 1.99 7.47
CA LYS A 28 -20.14 0.68 7.30
C LYS A 28 -19.39 0.62 5.96
N ILE A 29 -18.30 -0.13 5.94
CA ILE A 29 -17.52 -0.43 4.74
C ILE A 29 -17.35 -1.95 4.64
N ASP A 30 -17.85 -2.55 3.57
CA ASP A 30 -17.70 -3.96 3.25
C ASP A 30 -16.70 -4.11 2.10
N ILE A 31 -15.63 -4.87 2.33
CA ILE A 31 -14.58 -5.15 1.35
C ILE A 31 -14.65 -6.64 0.98
N PHE A 32 -14.98 -6.93 -0.27
CA PHE A 32 -15.01 -8.27 -0.83
C PHE A 32 -13.72 -8.51 -1.62
N THR A 33 -12.96 -9.52 -1.24
CA THR A 33 -11.61 -9.78 -1.78
C THR A 33 -11.30 -11.28 -1.80
N SER A 34 -10.05 -11.67 -2.13
CA SER A 34 -9.65 -13.08 -2.18
C SER A 34 -9.60 -13.71 -0.79
N HIS A 35 -9.68 -15.05 -0.74
CA HIS A 35 -9.45 -15.84 0.47
C HIS A 35 -8.18 -15.41 1.19
N HIS A 36 -7.05 -15.43 0.49
CA HIS A 36 -5.76 -15.09 1.08
C HIS A 36 -5.75 -13.68 1.69
N THR A 37 -6.23 -12.69 0.94
CA THR A 37 -6.29 -11.30 1.44
C THR A 37 -7.20 -11.17 2.66
N HIS A 38 -8.37 -11.83 2.65
CA HIS A 38 -9.30 -11.81 3.79
C HIS A 38 -8.70 -12.44 5.05
N TYR A 39 -8.11 -13.63 4.94
CA TYR A 39 -7.63 -14.41 6.09
C TYR A 39 -6.22 -14.03 6.56
N VAL A 40 -5.41 -13.34 5.76
CA VAL A 40 -4.04 -12.96 6.15
C VAL A 40 -3.95 -11.51 6.63
N ILE A 41 -4.55 -10.58 5.87
CA ILE A 41 -4.42 -9.15 6.16
C ILE A 41 -5.76 -8.44 6.40
N GLY A 42 -6.87 -9.16 6.30
CA GLY A 42 -8.23 -8.68 6.53
C GLY A 42 -8.77 -9.05 7.90
N THR A 43 -10.07 -8.82 8.11
CA THR A 43 -10.75 -9.16 9.37
C THR A 43 -10.84 -10.65 9.62
N GLY A 44 -10.75 -11.50 8.59
CA GLY A 44 -10.73 -12.96 8.73
C GLY A 44 -9.46 -13.50 9.36
N ALA A 45 -8.39 -12.71 9.48
CA ALA A 45 -7.19 -13.08 10.20
C ALA A 45 -7.43 -13.28 11.70
N ASN A 46 -8.50 -12.71 12.26
CA ASN A 46 -8.84 -12.74 13.68
C ASN A 46 -7.68 -12.25 14.59
N ASP A 47 -6.86 -11.32 14.06
CA ASP A 47 -5.71 -10.75 14.74
C ASP A 47 -6.05 -9.35 15.25
N PRO A 48 -6.23 -9.17 16.58
CA PRO A 48 -6.62 -7.90 17.16
C PRO A 48 -5.57 -6.81 16.96
N GLN A 49 -4.29 -7.17 16.77
CA GLN A 49 -3.24 -6.18 16.52
C GLN A 49 -3.47 -5.40 15.21
N LYS A 50 -4.17 -6.00 14.24
CA LYS A 50 -4.54 -5.34 12.98
C LYS A 50 -5.58 -4.22 13.16
N MET A 51 -6.13 -4.09 14.36
CA MET A 51 -7.08 -3.04 14.75
C MET A 51 -6.52 -2.13 15.85
N ASP A 52 -5.23 -2.29 16.24
CA ASP A 52 -4.58 -1.51 17.27
C ASP A 52 -3.81 -0.30 16.68
N PRO A 53 -4.19 0.94 16.99
CA PRO A 53 -3.48 2.13 16.52
C PRO A 53 -2.06 2.28 17.09
N ASN A 54 -1.71 1.49 18.10
CA ASN A 54 -0.36 1.45 18.69
C ASN A 54 0.49 0.28 18.15
N ALA A 55 -0.06 -0.53 17.26
CA ALA A 55 0.66 -1.63 16.64
C ALA A 55 1.91 -1.14 15.91
N SER A 56 2.84 -2.06 15.63
CA SER A 56 4.05 -1.78 14.87
C SER A 56 3.70 -1.35 13.43
N ARG A 57 4.64 -0.67 12.77
CA ARG A 57 4.49 -0.32 11.36
C ARG A 57 4.25 -1.56 10.49
N GLU A 58 4.93 -2.64 10.78
CA GLU A 58 4.84 -3.92 10.07
C GLU A 58 3.44 -4.52 10.22
N THR A 59 2.86 -4.46 11.40
CA THR A 59 1.48 -4.90 11.66
C THR A 59 0.47 -4.03 10.91
N LEU A 60 0.63 -2.70 10.96
CA LEU A 60 -0.23 -1.76 10.23
C LEU A 60 -0.12 -1.95 8.71
N ASP A 61 1.08 -2.29 8.20
CA ASP A 61 1.31 -2.61 6.80
C ASP A 61 0.55 -3.88 6.34
N HIS A 62 0.26 -4.78 7.27
CA HIS A 62 -0.51 -6.01 7.05
C HIS A 62 -1.96 -5.91 7.56
N SER A 63 -2.52 -4.69 7.64
CA SER A 63 -3.93 -4.43 7.93
C SER A 63 -4.58 -3.67 6.78
N ILE A 64 -5.33 -4.37 5.92
CA ILE A 64 -6.03 -3.67 4.82
C ILE A 64 -7.11 -2.74 5.32
N MET A 65 -7.65 -2.96 6.52
CA MET A 65 -8.60 -2.06 7.16
C MET A 65 -7.94 -0.72 7.46
N TYR A 66 -6.74 -0.75 8.06
CA TYR A 66 -5.95 0.46 8.31
C TYR A 66 -5.56 1.17 7.01
N ILE A 67 -4.97 0.42 6.07
CA ILE A 67 -4.49 0.96 4.79
C ILE A 67 -5.64 1.63 4.04
N PHE A 68 -6.79 0.97 3.95
CA PHE A 68 -7.97 1.51 3.27
C PHE A 68 -8.51 2.77 3.97
N ALA A 69 -8.61 2.75 5.31
CA ALA A 69 -9.09 3.90 6.08
C ALA A 69 -8.22 5.14 5.87
N VAL A 70 -6.89 4.97 5.93
CA VAL A 70 -5.93 6.06 5.70
C VAL A 70 -6.00 6.58 4.26
N ALA A 71 -6.00 5.68 3.27
CA ALA A 71 -6.07 6.06 1.87
C ALA A 71 -7.39 6.78 1.53
N LEU A 72 -8.50 6.36 2.13
CA LEU A 72 -9.80 7.00 1.97
C LEU A 72 -9.82 8.39 2.58
N GLU A 73 -9.25 8.56 3.77
CA GLU A 73 -9.24 9.84 4.48
C GLU A 73 -8.28 10.85 3.85
N ASP A 74 -7.07 10.43 3.48
CA ASP A 74 -6.05 11.31 2.89
C ASP A 74 -6.26 11.52 1.38
N GLY A 75 -6.83 10.54 0.68
CA GLY A 75 -6.91 10.52 -0.79
C GLY A 75 -5.56 10.21 -1.43
N ASP A 76 -4.61 9.77 -0.63
CA ASP A 76 -3.26 9.41 -1.05
C ASP A 76 -2.64 8.39 -0.07
N TRP A 77 -1.45 7.87 -0.45
CA TRP A 77 -0.68 6.96 0.37
C TRP A 77 0.80 7.30 0.35
N HIS A 78 1.41 7.40 1.51
CA HIS A 78 2.83 7.72 1.64
C HIS A 78 3.54 6.72 2.56
N HIS A 79 4.66 6.19 2.13
CA HIS A 79 5.42 5.11 2.79
C HIS A 79 5.94 5.43 4.22
N VAL A 80 5.96 6.71 4.62
CA VAL A 80 6.30 7.15 5.99
C VAL A 80 5.13 7.83 6.66
N LYS A 81 4.57 8.89 6.03
CA LYS A 81 3.52 9.73 6.64
C LYS A 81 2.28 8.95 7.02
N SER A 82 1.91 7.95 6.19
CA SER A 82 0.73 7.12 6.43
C SER A 82 0.89 6.16 7.61
N TYR A 83 2.11 5.96 8.14
CA TYR A 83 2.40 5.06 9.26
C TYR A 83 2.83 5.75 10.55
N THR A 84 2.77 7.08 10.62
CA THR A 84 3.13 7.77 11.86
C THR A 84 2.16 7.44 12.99
N LYS A 85 2.63 7.40 14.23
CA LYS A 85 1.77 7.15 15.41
C LYS A 85 0.63 8.17 15.49
N SER A 86 0.89 9.44 15.20
CA SER A 86 -0.13 10.48 15.18
C SER A 86 -1.18 10.23 14.10
N ARG A 87 -0.78 9.65 12.94
CA ARG A 87 -1.70 9.30 11.87
C ARG A 87 -2.59 8.12 12.25
N ALA A 88 -2.02 7.07 12.80
CA ALA A 88 -2.76 5.88 13.24
C ALA A 88 -3.73 6.19 14.39
N ASN A 89 -3.36 7.08 15.29
CA ASN A 89 -4.17 7.47 16.45
C ASN A 89 -5.18 8.60 16.18
N ARG A 90 -5.34 9.05 14.93
CA ARG A 90 -6.35 10.07 14.60
C ARG A 90 -7.75 9.49 14.78
N LYS A 91 -8.59 10.14 15.59
CA LYS A 91 -9.94 9.67 15.93
C LYS A 91 -10.82 9.39 14.71
N SER A 92 -10.73 10.22 13.67
CA SER A 92 -11.47 10.00 12.41
C SER A 92 -11.01 8.76 11.67
N THR A 93 -9.70 8.50 11.65
CA THR A 93 -9.13 7.26 11.06
C THR A 93 -9.62 6.02 11.80
N ILE A 94 -9.52 6.03 13.13
CA ILE A 94 -9.97 4.91 13.98
C ILE A 94 -11.46 4.64 13.75
N LYS A 95 -12.29 5.68 13.63
CA LYS A 95 -13.71 5.53 13.34
C LYS A 95 -13.95 4.83 12.00
N ILE A 96 -13.29 5.27 10.92
CA ILE A 96 -13.40 4.66 9.60
C ILE A 96 -12.86 3.23 9.64
N TRP A 97 -11.68 3.03 10.21
CA TRP A 97 -11.02 1.74 10.35
C TRP A 97 -11.94 0.69 11.01
N ASN A 98 -12.54 1.04 12.15
CA ASN A 98 -13.46 0.17 12.89
C ASN A 98 -14.80 -0.07 12.16
N SER A 99 -15.12 0.69 11.12
CA SER A 99 -16.31 0.46 10.29
C SER A 99 -16.09 -0.53 9.16
N ILE A 100 -14.85 -1.03 8.98
CA ILE A 100 -14.46 -1.92 7.87
C ILE A 100 -14.58 -3.37 8.28
N THR A 101 -15.25 -4.16 7.45
CA THR A 101 -15.26 -5.63 7.50
C THR A 101 -14.85 -6.17 6.14
N THR A 102 -14.01 -7.20 6.13
CA THR A 102 -13.64 -7.88 4.89
C THR A 102 -14.40 -9.19 4.75
N TYR A 103 -14.58 -9.67 3.53
CA TYR A 103 -15.24 -10.93 3.19
C TYR A 103 -14.49 -11.60 2.05
N GLU A 104 -14.42 -12.93 2.11
CA GLU A 104 -14.01 -13.69 0.95
C GLU A 104 -15.09 -13.61 -0.14
N ASP A 105 -14.66 -13.39 -1.38
CA ASP A 105 -15.47 -13.56 -2.58
C ASP A 105 -14.75 -14.53 -3.52
N LYS A 106 -15.39 -15.64 -3.85
CA LYS A 106 -14.85 -16.71 -4.71
C LYS A 106 -14.36 -16.21 -6.07
N LYS A 107 -14.96 -15.14 -6.61
CA LYS A 107 -14.50 -14.49 -7.84
C LYS A 107 -13.07 -14.00 -7.69
N TRP A 108 -12.77 -13.31 -6.57
CA TRP A 108 -11.44 -12.78 -6.30
C TRP A 108 -10.45 -13.86 -5.92
N THR A 109 -10.88 -14.89 -5.18
CA THR A 109 -10.06 -16.07 -4.87
C THR A 109 -9.63 -16.80 -6.15
N LYS A 110 -10.55 -17.02 -7.09
CA LYS A 110 -10.21 -17.59 -8.40
C LYS A 110 -9.22 -16.74 -9.18
N LYS A 111 -9.42 -15.43 -9.26
CA LYS A 111 -8.50 -14.50 -9.94
C LYS A 111 -7.12 -14.43 -9.26
N TYR A 112 -7.07 -14.51 -7.94
CA TYR A 112 -5.82 -14.51 -7.18
C TYR A 112 -4.92 -15.70 -7.57
N HIS A 113 -5.51 -16.88 -7.78
CA HIS A 113 -4.81 -18.11 -8.12
C HIS A 113 -4.75 -18.43 -9.62
N ASP A 114 -5.22 -17.51 -10.47
CA ASP A 114 -5.22 -17.73 -11.92
C ASP A 114 -3.77 -17.95 -12.43
N PRO A 115 -3.49 -19.05 -13.14
CA PRO A 115 -2.16 -19.34 -13.67
C PRO A 115 -1.77 -18.39 -14.82
N ASN A 116 -2.75 -17.79 -15.49
CA ASN A 116 -2.51 -16.83 -16.54
C ASN A 116 -2.19 -15.44 -15.95
N PRO A 117 -0.96 -14.91 -16.14
CA PRO A 117 -0.58 -13.61 -15.56
C PRO A 117 -1.47 -12.45 -16.02
N LYS A 118 -2.08 -12.58 -17.20
CA LYS A 118 -3.02 -11.57 -17.73
C LYS A 118 -4.37 -11.60 -17.03
N MET A 119 -4.74 -12.72 -16.45
CA MET A 119 -6.01 -12.91 -15.72
C MET A 119 -5.83 -12.80 -14.20
N LYS A 120 -4.63 -13.13 -13.71
CA LYS A 120 -4.29 -13.03 -12.29
C LYS A 120 -4.49 -11.62 -11.78
N SER A 121 -5.17 -11.50 -10.63
CA SER A 121 -5.53 -10.19 -10.09
C SER A 121 -5.66 -10.23 -8.56
N PHE A 122 -5.24 -9.13 -7.92
CA PHE A 122 -5.38 -8.88 -6.49
C PHE A 122 -6.40 -7.74 -6.27
N GLY A 123 -7.56 -7.92 -6.89
CA GLY A 123 -8.63 -6.93 -6.87
C GLY A 123 -9.58 -7.06 -5.69
N ALA A 124 -10.51 -6.15 -5.65
CA ALA A 124 -11.58 -6.14 -4.66
C ALA A 124 -12.81 -5.39 -5.16
N LYS A 125 -13.96 -5.64 -4.49
CA LYS A 125 -15.16 -4.81 -4.53
C LYS A 125 -15.37 -4.20 -3.16
N VAL A 126 -15.67 -2.91 -3.12
CA VAL A 126 -15.93 -2.16 -1.89
C VAL A 126 -17.35 -1.60 -1.94
N ILE A 127 -18.10 -1.78 -0.86
CA ILE A 127 -19.42 -1.19 -0.65
C ILE A 127 -19.36 -0.32 0.59
N VAL A 128 -19.52 1.00 0.42
CA VAL A 128 -19.66 1.94 1.53
C VAL A 128 -21.13 2.27 1.73
N THR A 129 -21.65 1.97 2.91
CA THR A 129 -23.01 2.31 3.30
C THR A 129 -22.98 3.58 4.16
N LEU A 130 -23.75 4.59 3.79
CA LEU A 130 -23.88 5.85 4.52
C LEU A 130 -25.00 5.78 5.58
N ASN A 131 -25.00 6.71 6.53
CA ASN A 131 -26.00 6.79 7.60
C ASN A 131 -27.45 6.90 7.08
N ASN A 132 -27.65 7.52 5.92
CA ASN A 132 -28.95 7.64 5.26
C ASN A 132 -29.34 6.40 4.43
N GLY A 133 -28.56 5.31 4.50
CA GLY A 133 -28.79 4.07 3.75
C GLY A 133 -28.26 4.07 2.30
N LYS A 134 -27.82 5.20 1.76
CA LYS A 134 -27.22 5.26 0.42
C LYS A 134 -25.94 4.41 0.39
N LYS A 135 -25.73 3.70 -0.73
CA LYS A 135 -24.53 2.89 -0.96
C LYS A 135 -23.69 3.47 -2.08
N VAL A 136 -22.39 3.49 -1.88
CA VAL A 136 -21.37 3.77 -2.91
C VAL A 136 -20.60 2.48 -3.14
N THR A 137 -20.62 1.97 -4.36
CA THR A 137 -19.95 0.72 -4.74
C THR A 137 -18.90 0.99 -5.80
N GLU A 138 -17.70 0.45 -5.57
CA GLU A 138 -16.60 0.45 -6.52
C GLU A 138 -15.95 -0.91 -6.59
N GLU A 139 -15.42 -1.24 -7.76
CA GLU A 139 -14.71 -2.48 -8.01
C GLU A 139 -13.47 -2.20 -8.86
N LEU A 140 -12.37 -2.89 -8.57
CA LEU A 140 -11.13 -2.79 -9.33
C LEU A 140 -10.42 -4.14 -9.34
N ASP A 141 -10.06 -4.62 -10.52
CA ASP A 141 -9.32 -5.87 -10.69
C ASP A 141 -7.87 -5.74 -10.22
N ARG A 142 -7.22 -4.62 -10.54
CA ARG A 142 -5.78 -4.39 -10.34
C ARG A 142 -5.52 -2.94 -9.99
N ALA A 143 -4.42 -2.71 -9.30
CA ALA A 143 -3.91 -1.35 -9.12
C ALA A 143 -3.71 -0.66 -10.48
N ASP A 144 -3.99 0.63 -10.52
CA ASP A 144 -3.83 1.44 -11.75
C ASP A 144 -2.40 1.39 -12.30
N ALA A 145 -1.40 1.29 -11.41
CA ALA A 145 0.02 1.23 -11.75
C ALA A 145 0.50 -0.14 -12.28
N HIS A 146 -0.35 -1.19 -12.19
CA HIS A 146 -0.02 -2.52 -12.70
C HIS A 146 0.20 -2.48 -14.23
N PRO A 147 1.08 -3.34 -14.83
CA PRO A 147 1.29 -3.39 -16.28
C PRO A 147 0.01 -3.51 -17.13
N TYR A 148 -1.02 -4.15 -16.58
CA TYR A 148 -2.36 -4.26 -17.21
C TYR A 148 -3.41 -3.38 -16.50
N GLY A 149 -2.99 -2.42 -15.70
CA GLY A 149 -3.87 -1.46 -15.03
C GLY A 149 -4.22 -0.27 -15.92
N ALA A 150 -5.01 0.66 -15.37
CA ALA A 150 -5.47 1.83 -16.14
C ALA A 150 -4.36 2.86 -16.42
N ARG A 151 -3.32 2.90 -15.58
CA ARG A 151 -2.18 3.83 -15.68
C ARG A 151 -0.86 3.11 -15.38
N PRO A 152 -0.42 2.18 -16.27
CA PRO A 152 0.77 1.38 -16.02
C PRO A 152 2.00 2.24 -15.75
N PHE A 153 2.79 1.85 -14.77
CA PHE A 153 4.03 2.54 -14.46
C PHE A 153 4.99 2.45 -15.64
N LYS A 154 5.52 3.62 -16.01
CA LYS A 154 6.62 3.79 -16.97
C LYS A 154 7.92 4.04 -16.19
N ARG A 155 9.05 4.13 -16.92
CA ARG A 155 10.37 4.36 -16.33
C ARG A 155 10.41 5.54 -15.38
N GLU A 156 9.84 6.67 -15.78
CA GLU A 156 9.77 7.88 -14.95
C GLU A 156 9.06 7.67 -13.61
N ASN A 157 8.01 6.85 -13.59
CA ASN A 157 7.30 6.54 -12.35
C ASN A 157 8.18 5.74 -11.37
N TYR A 158 8.98 4.78 -11.89
CA TYR A 158 9.94 4.03 -11.06
C TYR A 158 11.08 4.93 -10.56
N ILE A 159 11.59 5.83 -11.40
CA ILE A 159 12.59 6.83 -11.00
C ILE A 159 12.03 7.71 -9.89
N ASN A 160 10.85 8.27 -10.06
CA ASN A 160 10.20 9.11 -9.05
C ASN A 160 9.95 8.34 -7.75
N LYS A 161 9.55 7.07 -7.85
CA LYS A 161 9.40 6.20 -6.67
C LYS A 161 10.73 6.01 -5.95
N PHE A 162 11.82 5.75 -6.67
CA PHE A 162 13.16 5.63 -6.10
C PHE A 162 13.55 6.93 -5.37
N LEU A 163 13.43 8.08 -6.03
CA LEU A 163 13.76 9.38 -5.44
C LEU A 163 12.91 9.65 -4.18
N THR A 164 11.63 9.36 -4.21
CA THR A 164 10.75 9.51 -3.03
C THR A 164 11.16 8.61 -1.87
N LEU A 165 11.56 7.36 -2.15
CA LEU A 165 11.96 6.41 -1.11
C LEU A 165 13.33 6.71 -0.52
N THR A 166 14.19 7.40 -1.25
CA THR A 166 15.55 7.73 -0.84
C THR A 166 15.73 9.18 -0.39
N ASP A 167 14.65 9.96 -0.41
CA ASP A 167 14.66 11.35 0.04
C ASP A 167 15.13 11.45 1.50
N GLY A 168 16.05 12.38 1.75
CA GLY A 168 16.72 12.57 3.05
C GLY A 168 17.72 11.45 3.44
N ILE A 169 17.83 10.37 2.65
CA ILE A 169 18.77 9.26 2.88
C ILE A 169 19.99 9.38 1.98
N LEU A 170 19.76 9.48 0.67
CA LEU A 170 20.83 9.61 -0.32
C LEU A 170 21.13 11.07 -0.66
N GLU A 171 22.41 11.34 -0.93
CA GLU A 171 22.79 12.59 -1.57
C GLU A 171 22.37 12.58 -3.04
N LYS A 172 22.07 13.76 -3.59
CA LYS A 172 21.63 13.87 -4.99
C LYS A 172 22.63 13.25 -5.97
N SER A 173 23.92 13.50 -5.78
CA SER A 173 24.99 12.94 -6.61
C SER A 173 24.98 11.40 -6.64
N GLU A 174 24.73 10.77 -5.50
CA GLU A 174 24.65 9.32 -5.41
C GLU A 174 23.38 8.76 -6.06
N SER A 175 22.25 9.42 -5.87
CA SER A 175 21.00 9.07 -6.56
C SER A 175 21.19 9.15 -8.08
N ASP A 176 21.81 10.21 -8.59
CA ASP A 176 22.07 10.41 -10.02
C ASP A 176 23.04 9.34 -10.55
N ARG A 177 24.13 9.03 -9.79
CA ARG A 177 25.09 7.97 -10.13
C ARG A 177 24.41 6.60 -10.23
N PHE A 178 23.65 6.25 -9.22
CA PHE A 178 22.94 4.96 -9.15
C PHE A 178 21.94 4.81 -10.31
N LEU A 179 21.08 5.81 -10.51
CA LEU A 179 20.09 5.81 -11.58
C LEU A 179 20.74 5.71 -12.97
N LYS A 180 21.88 6.42 -13.19
CA LYS A 180 22.64 6.30 -14.43
C LYS A 180 23.14 4.89 -14.67
N ASN A 181 23.70 4.23 -13.65
CA ASN A 181 24.21 2.86 -13.77
C ASN A 181 23.09 1.85 -13.99
N VAL A 182 21.99 1.94 -13.24
CA VAL A 182 20.84 1.04 -13.39
C VAL A 182 20.21 1.17 -14.78
N GLN A 183 20.05 2.40 -15.28
CA GLN A 183 19.50 2.63 -16.63
C GLN A 183 20.44 2.14 -17.74
N ASN A 184 21.73 2.05 -17.46
CA ASN A 184 22.76 1.56 -18.39
C ASN A 184 23.20 0.10 -18.10
N LEU A 185 22.39 -0.65 -17.34
CA LEU A 185 22.69 -2.01 -16.88
C LEU A 185 23.18 -2.93 -18.00
N LYS A 186 22.53 -2.88 -19.17
CA LYS A 186 22.88 -3.72 -20.33
C LYS A 186 24.32 -3.51 -20.86
N ASN A 187 24.93 -2.38 -20.55
CA ASN A 187 26.28 -2.02 -21.02
C ASN A 187 27.34 -2.19 -19.91
N LEU A 188 26.95 -2.66 -18.71
CA LEU A 188 27.92 -2.98 -17.66
C LEU A 188 28.69 -4.24 -18.04
N LYS A 189 30.01 -4.17 -17.88
CA LYS A 189 30.92 -5.30 -18.12
C LYS A 189 31.01 -6.18 -16.86
N ALA A 190 31.51 -7.40 -17.03
CA ALA A 190 31.89 -8.25 -15.91
C ALA A 190 32.81 -7.48 -14.94
N GLY A 191 32.62 -7.65 -13.64
CA GLY A 191 33.37 -6.93 -12.60
C GLY A 191 32.91 -5.49 -12.34
N GLN A 192 31.81 -5.03 -12.98
CA GLN A 192 31.26 -3.68 -12.76
C GLN A 192 29.92 -3.67 -12.04
N LEU A 193 29.45 -4.82 -11.54
CA LEU A 193 28.17 -4.91 -10.84
C LEU A 193 28.19 -4.20 -9.48
N ASP A 194 29.35 -4.00 -8.89
CA ASP A 194 29.57 -3.19 -7.70
C ASP A 194 29.08 -1.75 -7.87
N LYS A 195 29.09 -1.22 -9.10
CA LYS A 195 28.53 0.10 -9.43
C LYS A 195 27.02 0.20 -9.16
N LEU A 196 26.33 -0.92 -8.97
CA LEU A 196 24.92 -0.98 -8.60
C LEU A 196 24.71 -0.96 -7.08
N ASN A 197 25.77 -0.98 -6.28
CA ASN A 197 25.66 -0.77 -4.85
C ASN A 197 25.40 0.70 -4.55
N ILE A 198 24.43 0.94 -3.65
CA ILE A 198 24.13 2.28 -3.16
C ILE A 198 25.11 2.62 -2.04
N GLU A 199 25.72 3.79 -2.11
CA GLU A 199 26.64 4.32 -1.10
C GLU A 199 25.91 5.28 -0.17
N ILE A 200 25.85 4.95 1.11
CA ILE A 200 25.22 5.78 2.14
C ILE A 200 26.30 6.31 3.08
N LYS A 201 26.32 7.61 3.31
CA LYS A 201 27.22 8.21 4.30
C LYS A 201 26.98 7.60 5.68
N LYS A 202 28.06 7.17 6.37
CA LYS A 202 27.97 6.58 7.72
C LYS A 202 27.18 7.43 8.71
N SER A 203 27.25 8.76 8.56
CA SER A 203 26.48 9.71 9.39
C SER A 203 24.96 9.60 9.22
N LYS A 204 24.48 9.06 8.09
CA LYS A 204 23.04 8.83 7.81
C LYS A 204 22.54 7.49 8.35
N LEU A 205 23.47 6.58 8.69
CA LEU A 205 23.12 5.28 9.27
C LEU A 205 22.82 5.48 10.75
N LYS A 206 21.63 5.08 11.20
CA LYS A 206 21.32 5.05 12.64
C LYS A 206 22.26 4.05 13.31
N LYS A 207 22.98 4.49 14.34
CA LYS A 207 23.65 3.54 15.24
C LYS A 207 22.57 2.72 15.94
N ASN A 208 22.57 1.42 15.72
CA ASN A 208 21.73 0.50 16.48
C ASN A 208 22.28 0.47 17.89
N LEU A 209 21.66 1.21 18.81
CA LEU A 209 22.01 1.24 20.23
C LEU A 209 21.41 0.06 21.00
N LYS A 210 20.52 -0.71 20.38
CA LYS A 210 19.92 -1.90 20.97
C LYS A 210 20.45 -3.15 20.24
N LYS A 211 20.76 -4.19 21.00
CA LYS A 211 21.01 -5.51 20.42
C LYS A 211 19.80 -5.90 19.59
N GLY A 212 20.04 -6.44 18.41
CA GLY A 212 18.99 -7.01 17.58
C GLY A 212 18.27 -8.15 18.30
N ILE A 213 17.28 -8.69 17.63
CA ILE A 213 16.49 -9.83 18.12
C ILE A 213 17.35 -11.11 18.21
N PHE A 214 18.56 -11.08 17.62
CA PHE A 214 19.54 -12.18 17.67
C PHE A 214 20.78 -11.77 18.44
#